data_956450a0a1134b176724c702fe2271af
#
_entry.id   956450a0a1134b176724c702fe2271af
#
_cell.length_a   1.000
_cell.length_b   1.000
_cell.length_c   1.000
_cell.angle_alpha   90.00
_cell.angle_beta   90.00
_cell.angle_gamma   90.00
#
_symmetry.space_group_name_H-M   'P 1'
#
loop_
_entity.id
_entity.type
_entity.pdbx_description
1 polymer ?
#
loop_
_entity_poly.entity_id
_entity_poly.type
_entity_poly.pdbx_seq_one_letter_code
_entity_poly.pdbx_strand_id
1 'polypeptide(L)'
;AWKGKLLEDLYRATLRVLGGRAPDAEAMIEARKREAHVAQALSALPFEAHKKLWDTLDVSYFMRHEAADIAWHTRHLSRHVGTPQPVVRARQSLAGEGLQVLVYAADQSDLFARICGYFDRAGFSILDARVHTANNGYALDTFQVVSDALQGHYRELTHMVENDLMQAIVQGGPLPEPGRRRVSRRVKSFPITPRVTLRPDEKAQRWLLGISASDRAGLLYLVARVLARHGLSVQLAKVSTLGERVEDTFLVQGPELQNNLRQIEIETELLHALSA
;
A
#
# COMPACT_ATOMS: atom_id res chain seq x y z
N ALA A 1 -21.73 -16.38 -0.02
CA ALA A 1 -22.70 -16.24 1.10
C ALA A 1 -22.12 -16.67 2.46
N TRP A 2 -21.36 -17.82 2.58
CA TRP A 2 -20.90 -18.34 3.87
C TRP A 2 -19.78 -17.51 4.54
N LYS A 3 -18.87 -16.92 3.75
CA LYS A 3 -17.79 -16.06 4.29
C LYS A 3 -18.34 -14.77 4.92
N GLY A 4 -19.38 -14.18 4.33
CA GLY A 4 -20.04 -13.00 4.91
C GLY A 4 -20.68 -13.32 6.25
N LYS A 5 -21.36 -14.48 6.34
CA LYS A 5 -21.95 -14.94 7.60
C LYS A 5 -20.89 -15.23 8.67
N LEU A 6 -19.76 -15.85 8.29
CA LEU A 6 -18.66 -16.11 9.21
C LEU A 6 -18.04 -14.81 9.76
N LEU A 7 -17.85 -13.79 8.93
CA LEU A 7 -17.37 -12.47 9.37
C LEU A 7 -18.36 -11.77 10.27
N GLU A 8 -19.66 -11.86 9.97
CA GLU A 8 -20.71 -11.29 10.83
C GLU A 8 -20.79 -12.01 12.17
N ASP A 9 -20.70 -13.35 12.17
CA ASP A 9 -20.69 -14.15 13.39
C ASP A 9 -19.44 -13.86 14.24
N LEU A 10 -18.27 -13.70 13.62
CA LEU A 10 -17.03 -13.30 14.28
C LEU A 10 -17.15 -11.89 14.87
N TYR A 11 -17.69 -10.94 14.12
CA TYR A 11 -17.94 -9.57 14.59
C TYR A 11 -18.88 -9.56 15.80
N ARG A 12 -20.00 -10.30 15.73
CA ARG A 12 -20.96 -10.42 16.85
C ARG A 12 -20.34 -11.12 18.07
N ALA A 13 -19.50 -12.13 17.86
CA ALA A 13 -18.79 -12.80 18.94
C ALA A 13 -17.80 -11.85 19.61
N THR A 14 -17.06 -11.06 18.84
CA THR A 14 -16.14 -10.04 19.34
C THR A 14 -16.88 -8.97 20.16
N LEU A 15 -18.02 -8.47 19.64
CA LEU A 15 -18.84 -7.51 20.38
C LEU A 15 -19.35 -8.07 21.72
N ARG A 16 -19.72 -9.35 21.79
CA ARG A 16 -20.14 -9.98 23.06
C ARG A 16 -19.00 -10.04 24.07
N VAL A 17 -17.79 -10.43 23.61
CA VAL A 17 -16.59 -10.47 24.49
C VAL A 17 -16.23 -9.07 24.99
N LEU A 18 -16.43 -8.04 24.17
CA LEU A 18 -16.18 -6.63 24.50
C LEU A 18 -17.34 -5.96 25.26
N GLY A 19 -18.30 -6.75 25.77
CA GLY A 19 -19.42 -6.21 26.55
C GLY A 19 -20.48 -5.49 25.71
N GLY A 20 -20.60 -5.82 24.42
CA GLY A 20 -21.61 -5.27 23.52
C GLY A 20 -21.33 -3.86 23.00
N ARG A 21 -20.19 -3.27 23.35
CA ARG A 21 -19.72 -1.99 22.79
C ARG A 21 -18.73 -2.24 21.65
N ALA A 22 -18.99 -1.63 20.50
CA ALA A 22 -17.93 -1.49 19.48
C ALA A 22 -16.77 -0.71 20.13
N PRO A 23 -15.49 -1.10 19.91
CA PRO A 23 -14.37 -0.30 20.36
C PRO A 23 -14.56 1.12 19.83
N ASP A 24 -14.46 2.11 20.72
CA ASP A 24 -14.45 3.51 20.31
C ASP A 24 -13.21 3.75 19.46
N ALA A 25 -13.42 4.08 18.19
CA ALA A 25 -12.34 4.31 17.24
C ALA A 25 -11.40 5.42 17.74
N GLU A 26 -11.93 6.45 18.38
CA GLU A 26 -11.12 7.52 18.98
C GLU A 26 -10.24 7.00 20.11
N ALA A 27 -10.80 6.19 21.02
CA ALA A 27 -10.04 5.60 22.12
C ALA A 27 -8.91 4.68 21.61
N MET A 28 -9.17 3.90 20.56
CA MET A 28 -8.16 3.05 19.91
C MET A 28 -7.03 3.88 19.28
N ILE A 29 -7.38 4.97 18.59
CA ILE A 29 -6.42 5.88 17.97
C ILE A 29 -5.56 6.55 19.04
N GLU A 30 -6.16 7.05 20.11
CA GLU A 30 -5.43 7.68 21.20
C GLU A 30 -4.52 6.68 21.94
N ALA A 31 -4.95 5.43 22.08
CA ALA A 31 -4.08 4.36 22.60
C ALA A 31 -2.89 4.13 21.66
N ARG A 32 -3.12 4.03 20.37
CA ARG A 32 -2.07 3.83 19.36
C ARG A 32 -1.09 5.01 19.31
N LYS A 33 -1.59 6.23 19.40
CA LYS A 33 -0.77 7.44 19.48
C LYS A 33 0.10 7.44 20.75
N ARG A 34 -0.47 7.08 21.92
CA ARG A 34 0.31 6.97 23.18
C ARG A 34 1.42 5.93 23.06
N GLU A 35 1.14 4.75 22.53
CA GLU A 35 2.15 3.71 22.29
C GLU A 35 3.26 4.20 21.33
N ALA A 36 2.89 4.90 20.27
CA ALA A 36 3.84 5.49 19.33
C ALA A 36 4.69 6.58 20.00
N HIS A 37 4.14 7.39 20.89
CA HIS A 37 4.89 8.35 21.68
C HIS A 37 5.94 7.68 22.59
N VAL A 38 5.56 6.59 23.26
CA VAL A 38 6.52 5.82 24.07
C VAL A 38 7.64 5.29 23.19
N ALA A 39 7.34 4.74 22.01
CA ALA A 39 8.35 4.27 21.07
C ALA A 39 9.24 5.40 20.52
N GLN A 40 8.72 6.63 20.41
CA GLN A 40 9.48 7.82 20.04
C GLN A 40 10.38 8.35 21.16
N ALA A 41 9.96 8.23 22.41
CA ALA A 41 10.75 8.71 23.56
C ALA A 41 12.14 8.06 23.63
N LEU A 42 12.31 6.90 22.97
CA LEU A 42 13.61 6.25 22.77
C LEU A 42 14.43 6.86 21.63
N SER A 43 13.92 7.88 20.93
CA SER A 43 14.59 8.59 19.86
C SER A 43 14.76 10.07 20.23
N ALA A 44 15.92 10.67 19.90
CA ALA A 44 16.24 12.07 20.17
C ALA A 44 15.46 13.07 19.29
N LEU A 45 14.14 12.95 19.23
CA LEU A 45 13.29 13.90 18.52
C LEU A 45 12.94 15.10 19.42
N PRO A 46 12.83 16.32 18.86
CA PRO A 46 12.35 17.47 19.60
C PRO A 46 10.95 17.22 20.18
N PHE A 47 10.66 17.89 21.30
CA PHE A 47 9.33 17.88 21.89
C PHE A 47 8.28 18.31 20.85
N GLU A 48 7.18 17.57 20.75
CA GLU A 48 6.10 17.81 19.78
C GLU A 48 6.46 17.68 18.28
N ALA A 49 7.62 17.13 17.93
CA ALA A 49 8.01 16.92 16.53
C ALA A 49 6.99 16.09 15.72
N HIS A 50 6.19 15.27 16.40
CA HIS A 50 5.14 14.46 15.79
C HIS A 50 3.95 15.26 15.28
N LYS A 51 3.59 16.38 15.96
CA LYS A 51 2.35 17.14 15.67
C LYS A 51 2.23 17.50 14.21
N LYS A 52 3.27 18.11 13.65
CA LYS A 52 3.27 18.56 12.26
C LYS A 52 2.90 17.45 11.26
N LEU A 53 3.35 16.23 11.52
CA LEU A 53 3.00 15.06 10.69
C LEU A 53 1.60 14.53 11.04
N TRP A 54 1.33 14.31 12.31
CA TRP A 54 0.10 13.64 12.74
C TRP A 54 -1.16 14.45 12.44
N ASP A 55 -1.08 15.78 12.43
CA ASP A 55 -2.18 16.69 12.06
C ASP A 55 -2.56 16.55 10.56
N THR A 56 -1.69 16.00 9.73
CA THR A 56 -1.98 15.73 8.32
C THR A 56 -2.61 14.35 8.09
N LEU A 57 -2.60 13.47 9.09
CA LEU A 57 -2.99 12.07 8.98
C LEU A 57 -4.39 11.85 9.56
N ASP A 58 -5.17 11.01 8.91
CA ASP A 58 -6.51 10.68 9.35
C ASP A 58 -6.56 9.40 10.20
N VAL A 59 -7.76 9.09 10.66
CA VAL A 59 -8.09 7.89 11.46
C VAL A 59 -7.59 6.60 10.79
N SER A 60 -7.75 6.50 9.46
CA SER A 60 -7.43 5.27 8.74
C SER A 60 -5.95 4.93 8.79
N TYR A 61 -5.08 5.94 8.81
CA TYR A 61 -3.64 5.75 8.97
C TYR A 61 -3.30 5.09 10.32
N PHE A 62 -3.81 5.66 11.43
CA PHE A 62 -3.51 5.15 12.78
C PHE A 62 -4.08 3.75 13.03
N MET A 63 -5.20 3.41 12.39
CA MET A 63 -5.81 2.08 12.49
C MET A 63 -5.06 1.00 11.70
N ARG A 64 -4.30 1.39 10.68
CA ARG A 64 -3.61 0.47 9.77
C ARG A 64 -2.12 0.25 10.07
N HIS A 65 -1.53 1.10 10.91
CA HIS A 65 -0.12 1.02 11.26
C HIS A 65 0.07 0.68 12.74
N GLU A 66 1.08 -0.14 13.02
CA GLU A 66 1.50 -0.43 14.37
C GLU A 66 2.25 0.77 14.98
N ALA A 67 2.23 0.88 16.31
CA ALA A 67 2.88 1.99 17.02
C ALA A 67 4.36 2.16 16.66
N ALA A 68 5.07 1.04 16.46
CA ALA A 68 6.47 1.05 16.03
C ALA A 68 6.67 1.61 14.61
N ASP A 69 5.71 1.35 13.69
CA ASP A 69 5.72 1.92 12.35
C ASP A 69 5.47 3.43 12.41
N ILE A 70 4.44 3.86 13.17
CA ILE A 70 4.12 5.28 13.35
C ILE A 70 5.31 6.04 13.93
N ALA A 71 5.98 5.48 14.94
CA ALA A 71 7.16 6.08 15.53
C ALA A 71 8.33 6.19 14.53
N TRP A 72 8.53 5.16 13.71
CA TRP A 72 9.53 5.16 12.64
C TRP A 72 9.22 6.18 11.56
N HIS A 73 7.98 6.25 11.08
CA HIS A 73 7.53 7.26 10.13
C HIS A 73 7.74 8.67 10.68
N THR A 74 7.33 8.92 11.91
CA THR A 74 7.47 10.23 12.55
C THR A 74 8.94 10.66 12.66
N ARG A 75 9.82 9.73 13.04
CA ARG A 75 11.27 10.00 13.14
C ARG A 75 11.86 10.50 11.84
N HIS A 76 11.45 9.91 10.72
CA HIS A 76 12.01 10.23 9.41
C HIS A 76 11.29 11.37 8.70
N LEU A 77 10.00 11.61 9.00
CA LEU A 77 9.17 12.55 8.24
C LEU A 77 8.91 13.88 8.94
N SER A 78 9.03 13.97 10.27
CA SER A 78 8.65 15.17 11.03
C SER A 78 9.26 16.48 10.50
N ARG A 79 10.47 16.43 9.95
CA ARG A 79 11.19 17.58 9.37
C ARG A 79 10.90 17.80 7.89
N HIS A 80 10.23 16.86 7.24
CA HIS A 80 10.00 16.85 5.80
C HIS A 80 8.53 17.10 5.41
N VAL A 81 7.68 17.34 6.39
CA VAL A 81 6.24 17.57 6.13
C VAL A 81 6.05 18.80 5.25
N GLY A 82 5.44 18.59 4.08
CA GLY A 82 5.17 19.64 3.08
C GLY A 82 6.41 20.10 2.31
N THR A 83 7.53 19.38 2.38
CA THR A 83 8.70 19.70 1.54
C THR A 83 8.55 19.07 0.15
N PRO A 84 9.03 19.73 -0.93
CA PRO A 84 8.86 19.21 -2.29
C PRO A 84 9.71 17.97 -2.58
N GLN A 85 10.75 17.70 -1.77
CA GLN A 85 11.63 16.55 -1.97
C GLN A 85 10.99 15.28 -1.42
N PRO A 86 10.91 14.20 -2.22
CA PRO A 86 10.50 12.91 -1.74
C PRO A 86 11.44 12.38 -0.64
N VAL A 87 10.87 11.67 0.30
CA VAL A 87 11.62 10.93 1.32
C VAL A 87 11.39 9.45 1.11
N VAL A 88 12.46 8.70 0.89
CA VAL A 88 12.44 7.24 0.87
C VAL A 88 13.30 6.72 2.00
N ARG A 89 12.76 5.84 2.84
CA ARG A 89 13.48 5.15 3.90
C ARG A 89 13.18 3.67 3.86
N ALA A 90 14.20 2.88 4.10
CA ALA A 90 14.06 1.44 4.15
C ALA A 90 14.68 0.89 5.44
N ARG A 91 14.12 -0.20 5.93
CA ARG A 91 14.66 -0.95 7.06
C ARG A 91 14.38 -2.44 6.86
N GLN A 92 15.13 -3.27 7.57
CA GLN A 92 14.77 -4.68 7.68
C GLN A 92 13.37 -4.80 8.31
N SER A 93 12.55 -5.67 7.77
CA SER A 93 11.19 -5.88 8.29
C SER A 93 11.22 -6.41 9.72
N LEU A 94 10.39 -5.83 10.58
CA LEU A 94 10.18 -6.32 11.94
C LEU A 94 9.25 -7.54 11.99
N ALA A 95 8.43 -7.72 10.97
CA ALA A 95 7.40 -8.76 10.92
C ALA A 95 7.85 -10.04 10.19
N GLY A 96 9.08 -10.09 9.69
CA GLY A 96 9.57 -11.24 8.94
C GLY A 96 10.71 -10.93 7.99
N GLU A 97 10.81 -11.69 6.92
CA GLU A 97 11.84 -11.51 5.90
C GLU A 97 11.58 -10.28 5.03
N GLY A 98 12.65 -9.70 4.51
CA GLY A 98 12.59 -8.61 3.55
C GLY A 98 12.82 -7.22 4.13
N LEU A 99 12.48 -6.22 3.32
CA LEU A 99 12.58 -4.81 3.66
C LEU A 99 11.18 -4.20 3.83
N GLN A 100 11.06 -3.31 4.80
CA GLN A 100 9.97 -2.36 4.90
C GLN A 100 10.46 -1.03 4.34
N VAL A 101 9.75 -0.51 3.32
CA VAL A 101 10.10 0.71 2.61
C VAL A 101 9.00 1.75 2.81
N LEU A 102 9.39 2.91 3.31
CA LEU A 102 8.56 4.09 3.50
C LEU A 102 8.81 5.08 2.36
N VAL A 103 7.75 5.56 1.74
CA VAL A 103 7.78 6.63 0.74
C VAL A 103 6.88 7.77 1.21
N TYR A 104 7.41 8.99 1.20
CA TYR A 104 6.64 10.22 1.43
C TYR A 104 6.92 11.20 0.29
N ALA A 105 5.92 11.53 -0.50
CA ALA A 105 6.05 12.40 -1.66
C ALA A 105 4.73 13.13 -1.95
N ALA A 106 4.77 14.21 -2.73
CA ALA A 106 3.55 14.81 -3.27
C ALA A 106 2.75 13.75 -4.06
N ASP A 107 1.46 13.60 -3.76
CA ASP A 107 0.64 12.58 -4.40
C ASP A 107 0.38 12.93 -5.88
N GLN A 108 0.59 11.94 -6.74
CA GLN A 108 0.39 12.02 -8.18
C GLN A 108 -0.26 10.70 -8.65
N SER A 109 -1.06 10.78 -9.71
CA SER A 109 -1.80 9.61 -10.22
C SER A 109 -0.92 8.43 -10.65
N ASP A 110 0.34 8.69 -11.02
CA ASP A 110 1.30 7.64 -11.42
C ASP A 110 2.31 7.26 -10.32
N LEU A 111 2.28 7.90 -9.14
CA LEU A 111 3.24 7.66 -8.07
C LEU A 111 3.25 6.20 -7.63
N PHE A 112 2.08 5.62 -7.37
CA PHE A 112 1.96 4.22 -6.99
C PHE A 112 2.51 3.28 -8.07
N ALA A 113 2.19 3.55 -9.34
CA ALA A 113 2.72 2.76 -10.47
C ALA A 113 4.25 2.89 -10.61
N ARG A 114 4.79 4.06 -10.36
CA ARG A 114 6.23 4.33 -10.40
C ARG A 114 6.97 3.56 -9.32
N ILE A 115 6.45 3.54 -8.11
CA ILE A 115 7.01 2.77 -7.00
C ILE A 115 6.97 1.26 -7.30
N CYS A 116 5.80 0.75 -7.73
CA CYS A 116 5.65 -0.66 -8.10
C CYS A 116 6.56 -1.05 -9.28
N GLY A 117 6.73 -0.16 -10.27
CA GLY A 117 7.62 -0.35 -11.42
C GLY A 117 9.09 -0.40 -11.03
N TYR A 118 9.50 0.42 -10.07
CA TYR A 118 10.84 0.34 -9.52
C TYR A 118 11.10 -1.03 -8.89
N PHE A 119 10.21 -1.50 -7.99
CA PHE A 119 10.36 -2.80 -7.34
C PHE A 119 10.38 -3.95 -8.33
N ASP A 120 9.51 -3.92 -9.35
CA ASP A 120 9.48 -4.94 -10.39
C ASP A 120 10.82 -5.02 -11.14
N ARG A 121 11.37 -3.87 -11.57
CA ARG A 121 12.67 -3.82 -12.26
C ARG A 121 13.85 -4.22 -11.37
N ALA A 122 13.83 -3.77 -10.11
CA ALA A 122 14.89 -4.06 -9.15
C ALA A 122 14.87 -5.51 -8.62
N GLY A 123 13.89 -6.30 -9.03
CA GLY A 123 13.82 -7.71 -8.67
C GLY A 123 13.17 -7.98 -7.32
N PHE A 124 12.42 -7.03 -6.78
CA PHE A 124 11.64 -7.23 -5.56
C PHE A 124 10.22 -7.72 -5.86
N SER A 125 9.71 -8.56 -4.99
CA SER A 125 8.29 -8.90 -4.91
C SER A 125 7.65 -8.12 -3.76
N ILE A 126 6.51 -7.49 -4.02
CA ILE A 126 5.75 -6.74 -3.02
C ILE A 126 4.81 -7.71 -2.32
N LEU A 127 4.95 -7.88 -1.00
CA LEU A 127 4.12 -8.76 -0.18
C LEU A 127 2.94 -8.03 0.47
N ASP A 128 3.15 -6.75 0.85
CA ASP A 128 2.14 -5.88 1.43
C ASP A 128 2.38 -4.44 0.97
N ALA A 129 1.31 -3.71 0.75
CA ALA A 129 1.36 -2.29 0.45
C ALA A 129 0.25 -1.56 1.22
N ARG A 130 0.64 -0.53 1.96
CA ARG A 130 -0.25 0.38 2.67
C ARG A 130 -0.08 1.76 2.09
N VAL A 131 -1.00 2.13 1.23
CA VAL A 131 -1.04 3.45 0.60
C VAL A 131 -1.94 4.36 1.42
N HIS A 132 -1.52 5.58 1.64
CA HIS A 132 -2.28 6.58 2.37
C HIS A 132 -2.01 7.98 1.83
N THR A 133 -3.05 8.65 1.36
CA THR A 133 -2.97 10.07 0.99
C THR A 133 -3.35 10.92 2.18
N ALA A 134 -2.39 11.69 2.68
CA ALA A 134 -2.57 12.61 3.79
C ALA A 134 -3.39 13.85 3.39
N ASN A 135 -3.99 14.54 4.38
CA ASN A 135 -4.85 15.72 4.14
C ASN A 135 -4.13 16.90 3.49
N ASN A 136 -2.80 16.92 3.52
CA ASN A 136 -1.97 17.92 2.86
C ASN A 136 -1.60 17.59 1.41
N GLY A 137 -2.18 16.52 0.82
CA GLY A 137 -1.93 16.11 -0.56
C GLY A 137 -0.62 15.35 -0.77
N TYR A 138 -0.04 14.79 0.30
CA TYR A 138 1.14 13.94 0.22
C TYR A 138 0.75 12.47 0.41
N ALA A 139 1.35 11.61 -0.37
CA ALA A 139 1.31 10.17 -0.17
C ALA A 139 2.29 9.78 0.95
N LEU A 140 1.84 8.93 1.88
CA LEU A 140 2.65 8.24 2.87
C LEU A 140 2.42 6.75 2.70
N ASP A 141 3.30 6.13 1.94
CA ASP A 141 3.15 4.74 1.52
C ASP A 141 4.18 3.85 2.19
N THR A 142 3.77 2.67 2.57
CA THR A 142 4.64 1.66 3.18
C THR A 142 4.53 0.35 2.43
N PHE A 143 5.66 -0.19 2.01
CA PHE A 143 5.75 -1.44 1.27
C PHE A 143 6.56 -2.46 2.05
N GLN A 144 6.08 -3.70 2.09
CA GLN A 144 6.84 -4.87 2.49
C GLN A 144 7.33 -5.58 1.23
N VAL A 145 8.64 -5.66 1.05
CA VAL A 145 9.23 -6.23 -0.16
C VAL A 145 10.27 -7.30 0.16
N VAL A 146 10.35 -8.31 -0.71
CA VAL A 146 11.34 -9.39 -0.63
C VAL A 146 12.07 -9.56 -1.95
N SER A 147 13.29 -10.05 -1.88
CA SER A 147 14.09 -10.42 -3.06
C SER A 147 15.05 -11.53 -2.68
N ASP A 148 15.35 -12.43 -3.60
CA ASP A 148 16.37 -13.47 -3.41
C ASP A 148 17.77 -12.89 -3.13
N ALA A 149 18.01 -11.66 -3.59
CA ALA A 149 19.27 -10.93 -3.34
C ALA A 149 19.42 -10.42 -1.88
N LEU A 150 18.37 -10.48 -1.05
CA LEU A 150 18.41 -9.96 0.33
C LEU A 150 19.25 -10.81 1.27
N GLN A 151 19.63 -12.03 0.91
CA GLN A 151 20.39 -12.92 1.78
C GLN A 151 21.78 -12.35 2.08
N GLY A 152 21.93 -11.79 3.29
CA GLY A 152 23.23 -11.31 3.82
C GLY A 152 23.60 -9.86 3.50
N HIS A 153 22.87 -9.14 2.64
CA HIS A 153 23.22 -7.79 2.15
C HIS A 153 22.20 -6.70 2.49
N TYR A 154 21.47 -6.83 3.59
CA TYR A 154 20.38 -5.90 3.95
C TYR A 154 20.79 -4.43 3.96
N ARG A 155 21.97 -4.11 4.50
CA ARG A 155 22.43 -2.72 4.63
C ARG A 155 22.66 -2.05 3.27
N GLU A 156 23.32 -2.75 2.37
CA GLU A 156 23.63 -2.26 1.02
C GLU A 156 22.34 -2.10 0.21
N LEU A 157 21.47 -3.09 0.25
CA LEU A 157 20.18 -3.06 -0.43
C LEU A 157 19.24 -1.99 0.13
N THR A 158 19.28 -1.72 1.42
CA THR A 158 18.53 -0.62 2.03
C THR A 158 18.95 0.72 1.42
N HIS A 159 20.24 1.01 1.37
CA HIS A 159 20.76 2.26 0.79
C HIS A 159 20.49 2.35 -0.71
N MET A 160 20.61 1.24 -1.43
CA MET A 160 20.30 1.19 -2.86
C MET A 160 18.82 1.54 -3.09
N VAL A 161 17.90 0.88 -2.37
CA VAL A 161 16.46 1.14 -2.49
C VAL A 161 16.12 2.59 -2.16
N GLU A 162 16.68 3.15 -1.08
CA GLU A 162 16.44 4.55 -0.69
C GLU A 162 16.85 5.52 -1.79
N ASN A 163 18.04 5.36 -2.34
CA ASN A 163 18.57 6.27 -3.36
C ASN A 163 17.88 6.09 -4.72
N ASP A 164 17.79 4.86 -5.20
CA ASP A 164 17.31 4.58 -6.56
C ASP A 164 15.81 4.85 -6.68
N LEU A 165 15.01 4.47 -5.68
CA LEU A 165 13.59 4.76 -5.69
C LEU A 165 13.32 6.27 -5.56
N MET A 166 14.07 6.98 -4.70
CA MET A 166 13.97 8.44 -4.61
C MET A 166 14.28 9.08 -5.98
N GLN A 167 15.35 8.66 -6.64
CA GLN A 167 15.70 9.15 -7.97
C GLN A 167 14.61 8.85 -9.01
N ALA A 168 14.03 7.64 -8.98
CA ALA A 168 12.95 7.27 -9.89
C ALA A 168 11.70 8.16 -9.70
N ILE A 169 11.41 8.57 -8.46
CA ILE A 169 10.30 9.49 -8.17
C ILE A 169 10.63 10.91 -8.66
N VAL A 170 11.83 11.41 -8.38
CA VAL A 170 12.25 12.79 -8.74
C VAL A 170 12.36 12.97 -10.25
N GLN A 171 12.96 11.99 -10.95
CA GLN A 171 13.17 12.09 -12.40
C GLN A 171 11.86 12.05 -13.18
N GLY A 172 10.83 11.43 -12.66
CA GLY A 172 9.58 11.30 -13.38
C GLY A 172 9.74 10.52 -14.68
N GLY A 173 9.15 11.02 -15.76
CA GLY A 173 9.23 10.41 -17.09
C GLY A 173 8.26 9.23 -17.26
N PRO A 174 8.31 8.53 -18.43
CA PRO A 174 7.40 7.44 -18.73
C PRO A 174 7.60 6.27 -17.77
N LEU A 175 6.50 5.60 -17.44
CA LEU A 175 6.54 4.37 -16.63
C LEU A 175 7.33 3.29 -17.39
N PRO A 176 8.22 2.55 -16.72
CA PRO A 176 9.02 1.51 -17.38
C PRO A 176 8.14 0.38 -17.94
N GLU A 177 8.64 -0.36 -18.91
CA GLU A 177 7.98 -1.58 -19.35
C GLU A 177 8.05 -2.66 -18.26
N PRO A 178 6.99 -3.47 -18.08
CA PRO A 178 6.98 -4.55 -17.10
C PRO A 178 8.10 -5.55 -17.32
N GLY A 179 8.70 -6.04 -16.24
CA GLY A 179 9.71 -7.07 -16.29
C GLY A 179 9.16 -8.37 -16.89
N ARG A 180 9.90 -8.99 -17.80
CA ARG A 180 9.55 -10.31 -18.36
C ARG A 180 10.02 -11.41 -17.41
N ARG A 181 9.22 -11.73 -16.40
CA ARG A 181 9.50 -12.82 -15.49
C ARG A 181 8.71 -14.07 -15.84
N ARG A 182 9.31 -15.23 -15.61
CA ARG A 182 8.64 -16.50 -15.86
C ARG A 182 7.63 -16.78 -14.74
N VAL A 183 6.41 -17.09 -15.13
CA VAL A 183 5.39 -17.61 -14.22
C VAL A 183 5.86 -18.92 -13.63
N SER A 184 5.69 -19.15 -12.33
CA SER A 184 6.10 -20.38 -11.67
C SER A 184 5.39 -21.59 -12.29
N ARG A 185 6.05 -22.77 -12.30
CA ARG A 185 5.44 -24.02 -12.82
C ARG A 185 4.15 -24.35 -12.09
N ARG A 186 4.07 -24.06 -10.81
CA ARG A 186 2.95 -24.38 -9.95
C ARG A 186 1.72 -23.55 -10.27
N VAL A 187 1.89 -22.24 -10.53
CA VAL A 187 0.82 -21.35 -11.02
C VAL A 187 0.30 -21.82 -12.38
N LYS A 188 1.16 -22.34 -13.26
CA LYS A 188 0.75 -22.88 -14.56
C LYS A 188 -0.10 -24.16 -14.42
N SER A 189 0.15 -24.97 -13.38
CA SER A 189 -0.58 -26.23 -13.16
C SER A 189 -1.96 -26.01 -12.52
N PHE A 190 -2.17 -24.91 -11.80
CA PHE A 190 -3.42 -24.57 -11.12
C PHE A 190 -3.79 -23.11 -11.38
N PRO A 191 -4.17 -22.74 -12.62
CA PRO A 191 -4.49 -21.38 -12.96
C PRO A 191 -5.76 -20.92 -12.22
N ILE A 192 -5.68 -19.75 -11.59
CA ILE A 192 -6.83 -19.07 -10.98
C ILE A 192 -7.41 -18.14 -12.02
N THR A 193 -8.69 -18.29 -12.31
CA THR A 193 -9.39 -17.38 -13.20
C THR A 193 -9.39 -15.97 -12.60
N PRO A 194 -8.80 -14.97 -13.28
CA PRO A 194 -8.78 -13.61 -12.79
C PRO A 194 -10.18 -13.05 -12.59
N ARG A 195 -10.35 -12.26 -11.54
CA ARG A 195 -11.59 -11.53 -11.25
C ARG A 195 -11.26 -10.10 -10.89
N VAL A 196 -12.00 -9.20 -11.47
CA VAL A 196 -11.98 -7.77 -11.17
C VAL A 196 -13.38 -7.36 -10.76
N THR A 197 -13.50 -6.56 -9.73
CA THR A 197 -14.77 -5.97 -9.29
C THR A 197 -14.56 -4.49 -9.00
N LEU A 198 -15.40 -3.64 -9.53
CA LEU A 198 -15.34 -2.20 -9.33
C LEU A 198 -16.69 -1.74 -8.78
N ARG A 199 -16.71 -1.16 -7.57
CA ARG A 199 -17.95 -0.75 -6.89
C ARG A 199 -17.76 0.64 -6.28
N PRO A 200 -18.78 1.53 -6.40
CA PRO A 200 -18.73 2.81 -5.72
C PRO A 200 -18.74 2.62 -4.19
N ASP A 201 -18.09 3.54 -3.47
CA ASP A 201 -18.30 3.69 -2.04
C ASP A 201 -19.70 4.30 -1.76
N GLU A 202 -20.08 4.39 -0.48
CA GLU A 202 -21.41 4.89 -0.07
C GLU A 202 -21.73 6.30 -0.60
N LYS A 203 -20.70 7.12 -0.87
CA LYS A 203 -20.85 8.49 -1.38
C LYS A 203 -20.59 8.61 -2.89
N ALA A 204 -20.29 7.50 -3.56
CA ALA A 204 -19.88 7.45 -4.98
C ALA A 204 -18.75 8.41 -5.38
N GLN A 205 -17.91 8.81 -4.39
CA GLN A 205 -16.74 9.67 -4.63
C GLN A 205 -15.47 8.86 -4.84
N ARG A 206 -15.44 7.65 -4.30
CA ARG A 206 -14.35 6.69 -4.40
C ARG A 206 -14.90 5.33 -4.81
N TRP A 207 -14.03 4.51 -5.35
CA TRP A 207 -14.42 3.21 -5.87
C TRP A 207 -13.57 2.12 -5.25
N LEU A 208 -14.23 1.06 -4.81
CA LEU A 208 -13.56 -0.13 -4.30
C LEU A 208 -13.28 -1.05 -5.47
N LEU A 209 -12.01 -1.20 -5.80
CA LEU A 209 -11.51 -2.15 -6.79
C LEU A 209 -11.01 -3.40 -6.07
N GLY A 210 -11.62 -4.54 -6.35
CA GLY A 210 -11.19 -5.86 -5.89
C GLY A 210 -10.55 -6.65 -7.02
N ILE A 211 -9.40 -7.25 -6.76
CA ILE A 211 -8.67 -8.09 -7.71
C ILE A 211 -8.38 -9.44 -7.07
N SER A 212 -8.66 -10.51 -7.82
CA SER A 212 -8.28 -11.85 -7.47
C SER A 212 -7.64 -12.52 -8.68
N ALA A 213 -6.42 -13.02 -8.54
CA ALA A 213 -5.66 -13.62 -9.63
C ALA A 213 -4.61 -14.61 -9.10
N SER A 214 -3.96 -15.34 -10.00
CA SER A 214 -2.76 -16.12 -9.67
C SER A 214 -1.59 -15.18 -9.33
N ASP A 215 -0.85 -15.49 -8.26
CA ASP A 215 0.34 -14.73 -7.90
C ASP A 215 1.43 -14.87 -8.96
N ARG A 216 1.97 -13.75 -9.38
CA ARG A 216 3.13 -13.67 -10.27
C ARG A 216 3.91 -12.39 -10.06
N ALA A 217 5.21 -12.46 -10.26
CA ALA A 217 6.07 -11.30 -10.18
C ALA A 217 5.59 -10.20 -11.14
N GLY A 218 5.56 -8.95 -10.68
CA GLY A 218 5.13 -7.80 -11.46
C GLY A 218 3.61 -7.60 -11.56
N LEU A 219 2.77 -8.49 -10.98
CA LEU A 219 1.33 -8.38 -11.09
C LEU A 219 0.82 -7.03 -10.58
N LEU A 220 1.26 -6.62 -9.40
CA LEU A 220 0.87 -5.34 -8.82
C LEU A 220 1.27 -4.16 -9.69
N TYR A 221 2.43 -4.24 -10.35
CA TYR A 221 2.85 -3.21 -11.30
C TYR A 221 1.96 -3.16 -12.53
N LEU A 222 1.54 -4.31 -13.08
CA LEU A 222 0.60 -4.33 -14.20
C LEU A 222 -0.72 -3.66 -13.84
N VAL A 223 -1.27 -3.96 -12.66
CA VAL A 223 -2.47 -3.28 -12.15
C VAL A 223 -2.25 -1.78 -12.00
N ALA A 224 -1.17 -1.38 -11.35
CA ALA A 224 -0.86 0.03 -11.12
C ALA A 224 -0.67 0.82 -12.43
N ARG A 225 -0.10 0.20 -13.47
CA ARG A 225 0.02 0.82 -14.80
C ARG A 225 -1.34 1.07 -15.45
N VAL A 226 -2.28 0.14 -15.33
CA VAL A 226 -3.64 0.34 -15.86
C VAL A 226 -4.29 1.51 -15.14
N LEU A 227 -4.24 1.53 -13.80
CA LEU A 227 -4.81 2.63 -13.02
C LEU A 227 -4.21 3.98 -13.41
N ALA A 228 -2.88 4.06 -13.53
CA ALA A 228 -2.19 5.29 -13.94
C ALA A 228 -2.56 5.75 -15.34
N ARG A 229 -2.69 4.84 -16.32
CA ARG A 229 -3.13 5.17 -17.69
C ARG A 229 -4.52 5.79 -17.76
N HIS A 230 -5.39 5.37 -16.86
CA HIS A 230 -6.73 5.95 -16.73
C HIS A 230 -6.79 7.14 -15.77
N GLY A 231 -5.65 7.67 -15.33
CA GLY A 231 -5.58 8.82 -14.43
C GLY A 231 -6.20 8.58 -13.04
N LEU A 232 -6.25 7.30 -12.61
CA LEU A 232 -6.81 6.94 -11.32
C LEU A 232 -5.75 7.02 -10.23
N SER A 233 -6.04 7.78 -9.18
CA SER A 233 -5.22 7.80 -7.98
C SER A 233 -5.62 6.69 -7.01
N VAL A 234 -4.63 6.05 -6.40
CA VAL A 234 -4.82 5.02 -5.37
C VAL A 234 -4.76 5.70 -4.01
N GLN A 235 -5.89 5.76 -3.32
CA GLN A 235 -6.02 6.38 -2.00
C GLN A 235 -5.70 5.39 -0.87
N LEU A 236 -5.91 4.11 -1.14
CA LEU A 236 -5.71 3.03 -0.20
C LEU A 236 -5.48 1.74 -0.97
N ALA A 237 -4.49 0.96 -0.57
CA ALA A 237 -4.28 -0.37 -1.09
C ALA A 237 -4.08 -1.35 0.07
N LYS A 238 -4.64 -2.53 -0.09
CA LYS A 238 -4.34 -3.71 0.70
C LYS A 238 -3.99 -4.82 -0.27
N VAL A 239 -2.73 -5.19 -0.29
CA VAL A 239 -2.18 -6.29 -1.09
C VAL A 239 -2.07 -7.50 -0.18
N SER A 240 -2.54 -8.66 -0.62
CA SER A 240 -2.51 -9.87 0.18
C SER A 240 -2.28 -11.08 -0.71
N THR A 241 -1.19 -11.78 -0.48
CA THR A 241 -0.86 -13.03 -1.16
C THR A 241 -1.17 -14.21 -0.25
N LEU A 242 -2.07 -15.09 -0.69
CA LEU A 242 -2.49 -16.30 0.01
C LEU A 242 -2.04 -17.52 -0.79
N GLY A 243 -0.83 -17.99 -0.52
CA GLY A 243 -0.21 -19.05 -1.31
C GLY A 243 0.06 -18.59 -2.75
N GLU A 244 -0.66 -19.14 -3.72
CA GLU A 244 -0.52 -18.82 -5.15
C GLU A 244 -1.61 -17.87 -5.66
N ARG A 245 -2.40 -17.34 -4.76
CA ARG A 245 -3.50 -16.43 -5.06
C ARG A 245 -3.27 -15.08 -4.43
N VAL A 246 -3.45 -14.04 -5.20
CA VAL A 246 -3.55 -12.67 -4.70
C VAL A 246 -5.01 -12.27 -4.52
N GLU A 247 -5.29 -11.55 -3.44
CA GLU A 247 -6.57 -10.93 -3.13
C GLU A 247 -6.28 -9.47 -2.75
N ASP A 248 -6.26 -8.64 -3.77
CA ASP A 248 -5.92 -7.22 -3.59
C ASP A 248 -7.16 -6.35 -3.58
N THR A 249 -7.16 -5.35 -2.74
CA THR A 249 -8.24 -4.38 -2.63
C THR A 249 -7.67 -2.97 -2.67
N PHE A 250 -8.22 -2.14 -3.54
CA PHE A 250 -7.82 -0.75 -3.70
C PHE A 250 -9.03 0.16 -3.51
N LEU A 251 -8.81 1.30 -2.88
CA LEU A 251 -9.73 2.43 -2.93
C LEU A 251 -9.14 3.42 -3.94
N VAL A 252 -9.85 3.60 -5.04
CA VAL A 252 -9.39 4.42 -6.17
C VAL A 252 -10.32 5.60 -6.39
N GLN A 253 -9.78 6.68 -6.94
CA GLN A 253 -10.50 7.90 -7.27
C GLN A 253 -10.04 8.44 -8.63
N GLY A 254 -10.99 8.95 -9.41
CA GLY A 254 -10.72 9.61 -10.68
C GLY A 254 -12.02 9.95 -11.40
N PRO A 255 -12.01 11.01 -12.25
CA PRO A 255 -13.20 11.44 -12.98
C PRO A 255 -13.72 10.37 -13.95
N GLU A 256 -12.85 9.53 -14.49
CA GLU A 256 -13.21 8.45 -15.43
C GLU A 256 -14.17 7.42 -14.80
N LEU A 257 -14.13 7.27 -13.46
CA LEU A 257 -14.99 6.35 -12.73
C LEU A 257 -16.46 6.81 -12.64
N GLN A 258 -16.77 8.03 -13.02
CA GLN A 258 -18.16 8.53 -13.10
C GLN A 258 -18.86 8.09 -14.40
N ASN A 259 -18.13 7.50 -15.34
CA ASN A 259 -18.65 7.06 -16.63
C ASN A 259 -18.66 5.52 -16.71
N ASN A 260 -19.85 4.93 -16.87
CA ASN A 260 -20.01 3.46 -16.91
C ASN A 260 -19.21 2.79 -18.03
N LEU A 261 -19.08 3.44 -19.21
CA LEU A 261 -18.29 2.88 -20.31
C LEU A 261 -16.80 2.83 -19.96
N ARG A 262 -16.31 3.87 -19.29
CA ARG A 262 -14.91 3.91 -18.79
C ARG A 262 -14.67 2.88 -17.71
N GLN A 263 -15.64 2.64 -16.83
CA GLN A 263 -15.54 1.57 -15.83
C GLN A 263 -15.35 0.20 -16.49
N ILE A 264 -16.17 -0.11 -17.50
CA ILE A 264 -16.07 -1.37 -18.25
C ILE A 264 -14.73 -1.49 -18.99
N GLU A 265 -14.24 -0.40 -19.56
CA GLU A 265 -12.94 -0.35 -20.23
C GLU A 265 -11.80 -0.65 -19.24
N ILE A 266 -11.80 -0.01 -18.05
CA ILE A 266 -10.84 -0.23 -16.99
C ILE A 266 -10.89 -1.69 -16.50
N GLU A 267 -12.07 -2.23 -16.21
CA GLU A 267 -12.22 -3.63 -15.79
C GLU A 267 -11.70 -4.61 -16.85
N THR A 268 -12.01 -4.35 -18.13
CA THR A 268 -11.58 -5.20 -19.25
C THR A 268 -10.06 -5.16 -19.41
N GLU A 269 -9.45 -3.97 -19.32
CA GLU A 269 -8.00 -3.82 -19.42
C GLU A 269 -7.27 -4.48 -18.24
N LEU A 270 -7.82 -4.34 -17.04
CA LEU A 270 -7.32 -5.05 -15.86
C LEU A 270 -7.40 -6.57 -16.04
N LEU A 271 -8.55 -7.11 -16.47
CA LEU A 271 -8.71 -8.54 -16.73
C LEU A 271 -7.70 -9.03 -17.78
N HIS A 272 -7.50 -8.28 -18.86
CA HIS A 272 -6.50 -8.60 -19.88
C HIS A 272 -5.08 -8.62 -19.29
N ALA A 273 -4.72 -7.59 -18.52
CA ALA A 273 -3.42 -7.50 -17.86
C ALA A 273 -3.18 -8.66 -16.86
N LEU A 274 -4.23 -9.12 -16.20
CA LEU A 274 -4.16 -10.25 -15.24
C LEU A 274 -4.11 -11.62 -15.93
N SER A 275 -4.56 -11.73 -17.16
CA SER A 275 -4.64 -12.99 -17.93
C SER A 275 -3.39 -13.23 -18.79
N ALA A 276 -2.62 -12.20 -19.11
CA ALA A 276 -1.40 -12.27 -19.90
C ALA A 276 -0.22 -12.82 -19.06
#